data_56828ea5acce21a1ca975056a36c28f8
#
_entry.id   56828ea5acce21a1ca975056a36c28f8
#
_cell.length_a   1.000
_cell.length_b   1.000
_cell.length_c   1.000
_cell.angle_alpha   90.00
_cell.angle_beta   90.00
_cell.angle_gamma   90.00
#
_symmetry.space_group_name_H-M   'P 1'
#
loop_
_entity.id
_entity.type
_entity.pdbx_description
1 polymer ?
#
loop_
_entity_poly.entity_id
_entity_poly.type
_entity_poly.pdbx_seq_one_letter_code
_entity_poly.pdbx_strand_id
1 'polypeptide(L)'
;MNIIRRASSIFDKLIVCVMVNAGKNPMFTQKERVELIRRVTGDLPNVEVDSSNELLAEYARRRGSCVVVKGLRAVSDFETEFQMALINHKINPDLDTMFLTADSQYMYLSSSMVKELGAYGVDLSDFLPTEIIPDFQERIESRKKQF
;
A
#
# COMPACT_ATOMS: atom_id res chain seq x y z
N MET A 1 -3.43 6.00 -3.19
CA MET A 1 -3.74 7.27 -2.45
C MET A 1 -5.18 7.33 -1.94
N ASN A 2 -6.21 6.93 -2.69
CA ASN A 2 -7.63 7.02 -2.29
C ASN A 2 -7.91 6.50 -0.87
N ILE A 3 -7.51 5.25 -0.56
CA ILE A 3 -7.72 4.64 0.77
C ILE A 3 -6.96 5.41 1.88
N ILE A 4 -5.72 5.84 1.63
CA ILE A 4 -4.92 6.59 2.62
C ILE A 4 -5.60 7.91 2.97
N ARG A 5 -6.05 8.69 1.98
CA ARG A 5 -6.74 9.97 2.21
C ARG A 5 -8.05 9.79 2.98
N ARG A 6 -8.84 8.77 2.62
CA ARG A 6 -10.09 8.46 3.33
C ARG A 6 -9.83 7.98 4.75
N ALA A 7 -8.85 7.12 4.95
CA ALA A 7 -8.47 6.67 6.29
C ALA A 7 -7.93 7.84 7.14
N SER A 8 -7.12 8.74 6.57
CA SER A 8 -6.59 9.90 7.31
C SER A 8 -7.70 10.87 7.75
N SER A 9 -8.84 10.92 7.06
CA SER A 9 -9.99 11.73 7.48
C SER A 9 -10.87 11.05 8.54
N ILE A 10 -10.69 9.75 8.78
CA ILE A 10 -11.47 8.97 9.77
C ILE A 10 -10.73 8.89 11.11
N PHE A 11 -9.41 8.79 11.09
CA PHE A 11 -8.59 8.55 12.28
C PHE A 11 -7.74 9.76 12.65
N ASP A 12 -7.56 10.02 13.93
CA ASP A 12 -6.68 11.09 14.44
C ASP A 12 -5.22 10.87 14.05
N LYS A 13 -4.80 9.60 13.96
CA LYS A 13 -3.47 9.19 13.51
C LYS A 13 -3.56 7.98 12.60
N LEU A 14 -2.89 8.03 11.46
CA LEU A 14 -2.79 6.93 10.51
C LEU A 14 -1.31 6.55 10.30
N ILE A 15 -1.00 5.27 10.43
CA ILE A 15 0.32 4.73 10.10
C ILE A 15 0.22 3.95 8.79
N VAL A 16 0.94 4.39 7.77
CA VAL A 16 1.11 3.65 6.51
C VAL A 16 2.37 2.82 6.61
N CYS A 17 2.22 1.52 6.90
CA CYS A 17 3.34 0.62 7.11
C CYS A 17 3.68 -0.20 5.87
N VAL A 18 4.93 -0.12 5.43
CA VAL A 18 5.49 -0.96 4.37
C VAL A 18 5.93 -2.29 4.98
N MET A 19 5.07 -3.29 4.90
CA MET A 19 5.38 -4.65 5.36
C MET A 19 6.25 -5.39 4.34
N VAL A 20 7.21 -6.17 4.82
CA VAL A 20 7.97 -7.10 3.98
C VAL A 20 7.16 -8.37 3.76
N ASN A 21 7.00 -8.73 2.49
CA ASN A 21 6.42 -10.00 2.10
C ASN A 21 7.48 -10.81 1.33
N ALA A 22 7.99 -11.87 1.96
CA ALA A 22 9.06 -12.70 1.41
C ALA A 22 8.68 -13.39 0.08
N GLY A 23 7.38 -13.60 -0.18
CA GLY A 23 6.88 -14.21 -1.41
C GLY A 23 6.74 -13.23 -2.58
N LYS A 24 7.05 -11.95 -2.41
CA LYS A 24 6.92 -10.94 -3.47
C LYS A 24 8.28 -10.32 -3.80
N ASN A 25 8.53 -10.14 -5.11
CA ASN A 25 9.68 -9.37 -5.59
C ASN A 25 9.20 -7.96 -6.03
N PRO A 26 9.18 -6.98 -5.13
CA PRO A 26 8.69 -5.65 -5.45
C PRO A 26 9.65 -4.90 -6.38
N MET A 27 9.13 -3.93 -7.14
CA MET A 27 9.92 -3.09 -8.04
C MET A 27 10.89 -2.17 -7.27
N PHE A 28 10.47 -1.69 -6.11
CA PHE A 28 11.21 -0.81 -5.22
C PHE A 28 11.53 -1.53 -3.91
N THR A 29 12.69 -1.26 -3.37
CA THR A 29 13.09 -1.72 -2.03
C THR A 29 12.14 -1.18 -0.95
N GLN A 30 12.17 -1.76 0.24
CA GLN A 30 11.38 -1.28 1.38
C GLN A 30 11.65 0.21 1.67
N LYS A 31 12.92 0.60 1.64
CA LYS A 31 13.37 1.98 1.91
C LYS A 31 12.85 2.97 0.86
N GLU A 32 12.97 2.63 -0.41
CA GLU A 32 12.43 3.42 -1.52
C GLU A 32 10.91 3.55 -1.42
N ARG A 33 10.20 2.46 -1.10
CA ARG A 33 8.75 2.49 -0.94
C ARG A 33 8.30 3.43 0.18
N VAL A 34 8.99 3.43 1.31
CA VAL A 34 8.74 4.37 2.41
C VAL A 34 8.92 5.81 1.93
N GLU A 35 10.01 6.10 1.21
CA GLU A 35 10.28 7.44 0.69
C GLU A 35 9.23 7.91 -0.33
N LEU A 36 8.87 7.05 -1.28
CA LEU A 36 7.82 7.35 -2.26
C LEU A 36 6.47 7.63 -1.58
N ILE A 37 6.11 6.85 -0.55
CA ILE A 37 4.86 7.06 0.19
C ILE A 37 4.92 8.38 0.97
N ARG A 38 6.03 8.69 1.64
CA ARG A 38 6.20 9.99 2.34
C ARG A 38 6.00 11.17 1.42
N ARG A 39 6.57 11.09 0.20
CA ARG A 39 6.45 12.15 -0.80
C ARG A 39 5.00 12.42 -1.20
N VAL A 40 4.21 11.37 -1.42
CA VAL A 40 2.80 11.49 -1.85
C VAL A 40 1.81 11.70 -0.71
N THR A 41 2.25 11.60 0.55
CA THR A 41 1.41 11.84 1.75
C THR A 41 1.85 13.06 2.55
N GLY A 42 2.78 13.85 2.03
CA GLY A 42 3.35 15.01 2.73
C GLY A 42 2.35 16.12 3.08
N ASP A 43 1.21 16.15 2.40
CA ASP A 43 0.08 17.05 2.67
C ASP A 43 -0.88 16.55 3.77
N LEU A 44 -0.65 15.34 4.32
CA LEU A 44 -1.49 14.71 5.34
C LEU A 44 -0.79 14.74 6.71
N PRO A 45 -1.09 15.72 7.57
CA PRO A 45 -0.32 15.96 8.80
C PRO A 45 -0.44 14.86 9.86
N ASN A 46 -1.50 14.04 9.80
CA ASN A 46 -1.75 12.94 10.72
C ASN A 46 -1.28 11.58 10.17
N VAL A 47 -0.59 11.57 9.03
CA VAL A 47 -0.06 10.33 8.42
C VAL A 47 1.41 10.16 8.76
N GLU A 48 1.73 9.05 9.41
CA GLU A 48 3.09 8.57 9.63
C GLU A 48 3.41 7.44 8.64
N VAL A 49 4.59 7.43 8.04
CA VAL A 49 5.03 6.34 7.15
C VAL A 49 6.15 5.56 7.82
N ASP A 50 5.95 4.26 7.97
CA ASP A 50 6.87 3.35 8.64
C ASP A 50 7.09 2.08 7.81
N SER A 51 7.97 1.21 8.27
CA SER A 51 8.21 -0.11 7.68
C SER A 51 8.51 -1.14 8.74
N SER A 52 8.12 -2.41 8.49
CA SER A 52 8.37 -3.50 9.43
C SER A 52 8.56 -4.84 8.71
N ASN A 53 9.36 -5.70 9.35
CA ASN A 53 9.56 -7.11 8.96
C ASN A 53 8.79 -8.05 9.91
N GLU A 54 8.08 -7.50 10.90
CA GLU A 54 7.30 -8.25 11.88
C GLU A 54 5.99 -8.78 11.27
N LEU A 55 5.31 -9.67 11.97
CA LEU A 55 3.91 -9.93 11.65
C LEU A 55 3.06 -8.68 11.90
N LEU A 56 2.06 -8.44 11.05
CA LEU A 56 1.21 -7.25 11.14
C LEU A 56 0.57 -7.11 12.53
N ALA A 57 0.08 -8.20 13.09
CA ALA A 57 -0.55 -8.21 14.41
C ALA A 57 0.42 -7.81 15.54
N GLU A 58 1.68 -8.24 15.48
CA GLU A 58 2.73 -7.87 16.45
C GLU A 58 3.17 -6.42 16.27
N TYR A 59 3.34 -5.98 15.02
CA TYR A 59 3.61 -4.58 14.72
C TYR A 59 2.52 -3.66 15.28
N ALA A 60 1.24 -4.00 15.05
CA ALA A 60 0.10 -3.23 15.55
C ALA A 60 0.11 -3.16 17.09
N ARG A 61 0.35 -4.29 17.78
CA ARG A 61 0.47 -4.33 19.25
C ARG A 61 1.57 -3.39 19.74
N ARG A 62 2.75 -3.47 19.17
CA ARG A 62 3.91 -2.62 19.53
C ARG A 62 3.63 -1.13 19.29
N ARG A 63 2.86 -0.80 18.25
CA ARG A 63 2.49 0.59 17.92
C ARG A 63 1.25 1.09 18.67
N GLY A 64 0.61 0.24 19.48
CA GLY A 64 -0.65 0.59 20.17
C GLY A 64 -1.81 0.84 19.21
N SER A 65 -1.78 0.21 18.02
CA SER A 65 -2.84 0.33 17.01
C SER A 65 -3.88 -0.76 17.22
N CYS A 66 -5.14 -0.38 17.32
CA CYS A 66 -6.27 -1.30 17.48
C CYS A 66 -7.05 -1.56 16.19
N VAL A 67 -6.73 -0.84 15.10
CA VAL A 67 -7.43 -0.99 13.82
C VAL A 67 -6.43 -1.07 12.66
N VAL A 68 -6.63 -2.05 11.77
CA VAL A 68 -5.98 -2.12 10.46
C VAL A 68 -6.99 -1.73 9.38
N VAL A 69 -6.62 -0.79 8.52
CA VAL A 69 -7.44 -0.42 7.36
C VAL A 69 -6.97 -1.17 6.13
N LYS A 70 -7.89 -1.82 5.45
CA LYS A 70 -7.66 -2.55 4.20
C LYS A 70 -8.54 -2.02 3.07
N GLY A 71 -7.95 -1.76 1.91
CA GLY A 71 -8.68 -1.39 0.71
C GLY A 71 -9.13 -2.63 -0.07
N LEU A 72 -10.39 -2.68 -0.47
CA LEU A 72 -10.97 -3.75 -1.29
C LEU A 72 -11.33 -3.21 -2.68
N ARG A 73 -10.90 -3.91 -3.72
CA ARG A 73 -11.21 -3.60 -5.13
C ARG A 73 -12.23 -4.57 -5.73
N ALA A 74 -12.23 -5.82 -5.28
CA ALA A 74 -13.08 -6.89 -5.79
C ALA A 74 -13.43 -7.89 -4.69
N VAL A 75 -14.43 -8.73 -4.96
CA VAL A 75 -14.83 -9.82 -4.03
C VAL A 75 -13.69 -10.78 -3.75
N SER A 76 -12.86 -11.07 -4.75
CA SER A 76 -11.67 -11.92 -4.57
C SER A 76 -10.62 -11.34 -3.61
N ASP A 77 -10.50 -10.00 -3.54
CA ASP A 77 -9.65 -9.36 -2.54
C ASP A 77 -10.22 -9.59 -1.13
N PHE A 78 -11.55 -9.53 -0.99
CA PHE A 78 -12.24 -9.69 0.29
C PHE A 78 -11.96 -11.05 0.94
N GLU A 79 -12.06 -12.15 0.20
CA GLU A 79 -11.85 -13.49 0.77
C GLU A 79 -10.46 -13.62 1.41
N THR A 80 -9.43 -13.17 0.70
CA THR A 80 -8.04 -13.21 1.20
C THR A 80 -7.83 -12.28 2.40
N GLU A 81 -8.32 -11.04 2.31
CA GLU A 81 -8.15 -10.06 3.38
C GLU A 81 -8.99 -10.42 4.61
N PHE A 82 -10.15 -11.05 4.43
CA PHE A 82 -10.98 -11.57 5.52
C PHE A 82 -10.28 -12.69 6.30
N GLN A 83 -9.67 -13.65 5.60
CA GLN A 83 -8.86 -14.69 6.24
C GLN A 83 -7.70 -14.08 7.04
N MET A 84 -7.01 -13.09 6.47
CA MET A 84 -5.94 -12.39 7.16
C MET A 84 -6.43 -11.61 8.39
N ALA A 85 -7.62 -11.00 8.31
CA ALA A 85 -8.25 -10.32 9.45
C ALA A 85 -8.49 -11.27 10.62
N LEU A 86 -9.04 -12.46 10.34
CA LEU A 86 -9.27 -13.49 11.38
C LEU A 86 -7.96 -13.96 12.02
N ILE A 87 -6.91 -14.17 11.20
CA ILE A 87 -5.60 -14.57 11.71
C ILE A 87 -4.99 -13.46 12.57
N ASN A 88 -5.02 -12.21 12.11
CA ASN A 88 -4.50 -11.08 12.86
C ASN A 88 -5.21 -10.90 14.20
N HIS A 89 -6.54 -11.00 14.23
CA HIS A 89 -7.33 -10.95 15.47
C HIS A 89 -7.02 -12.13 16.41
N LYS A 90 -6.77 -13.33 15.86
CA LYS A 90 -6.36 -14.50 16.66
C LYS A 90 -5.01 -14.28 17.36
N ILE A 91 -4.06 -13.62 16.67
CA ILE A 91 -2.72 -13.30 17.21
C ILE A 91 -2.77 -12.12 18.17
N ASN A 92 -3.56 -11.11 17.83
CA ASN A 92 -3.75 -9.89 18.62
C ASN A 92 -5.25 -9.61 18.77
N PRO A 93 -5.90 -10.05 19.87
CA PRO A 93 -7.34 -9.87 20.08
C PRO A 93 -7.82 -8.42 20.18
N ASP A 94 -6.91 -7.48 20.44
CA ASP A 94 -7.21 -6.04 20.47
C ASP A 94 -7.18 -5.39 19.08
N LEU A 95 -6.86 -6.16 18.03
CA LEU A 95 -6.73 -5.68 16.68
C LEU A 95 -7.91 -6.06 15.82
N ASP A 96 -8.68 -5.06 15.38
CA ASP A 96 -9.73 -5.22 14.38
C ASP A 96 -9.30 -4.79 12.98
N THR A 97 -10.04 -5.25 11.97
CA THR A 97 -9.80 -4.87 10.57
C THR A 97 -11.01 -4.15 10.00
N MET A 98 -10.78 -2.93 9.51
CA MET A 98 -11.77 -2.14 8.79
C MET A 98 -11.52 -2.25 7.28
N PHE A 99 -12.56 -2.57 6.52
CA PHE A 99 -12.50 -2.63 5.07
C PHE A 99 -13.09 -1.35 4.45
N LEU A 100 -12.34 -0.72 3.56
CA LEU A 100 -12.79 0.40 2.74
C LEU A 100 -12.83 -0.05 1.28
N THR A 101 -13.95 0.15 0.61
CA THR A 101 -14.03 -0.11 -0.84
C THR A 101 -13.23 0.94 -1.61
N ALA A 102 -12.44 0.53 -2.58
CA ALA A 102 -11.79 1.44 -3.51
C ALA A 102 -12.83 2.15 -4.39
N ASP A 103 -12.55 3.38 -4.82
CA ASP A 103 -13.38 4.05 -5.81
C ASP A 103 -13.37 3.27 -7.12
N SER A 104 -14.50 3.32 -7.85
CA SER A 104 -14.71 2.54 -9.08
C SER A 104 -13.60 2.76 -10.13
N GLN A 105 -13.07 3.98 -10.22
CA GLN A 105 -11.96 4.32 -11.12
C GLN A 105 -10.64 3.60 -10.81
N TYR A 106 -10.49 3.01 -9.61
CA TYR A 106 -9.28 2.28 -9.20
C TYR A 106 -9.48 0.76 -9.09
N MET A 107 -10.69 0.26 -9.35
CA MET A 107 -11.00 -1.17 -9.18
C MET A 107 -10.17 -2.08 -10.08
N TYR A 108 -9.85 -1.62 -11.29
CA TYR A 108 -9.04 -2.35 -12.27
C TYR A 108 -7.53 -2.20 -12.06
N LEU A 109 -7.08 -1.28 -11.19
CA LEU A 109 -5.66 -1.02 -11.00
C LEU A 109 -4.98 -2.16 -10.22
N SER A 110 -3.89 -2.65 -10.79
CA SER A 110 -2.95 -3.55 -10.12
C SER A 110 -1.51 -3.12 -10.38
N SER A 111 -0.61 -3.49 -9.47
CA SER A 111 0.81 -3.18 -9.67
C SER A 111 1.42 -3.87 -10.89
N SER A 112 0.89 -5.02 -11.31
CA SER A 112 1.33 -5.73 -12.51
C SER A 112 0.93 -4.95 -13.77
N MET A 113 -0.34 -4.51 -13.85
CA MET A 113 -0.84 -3.73 -14.97
C MET A 113 -0.10 -2.39 -15.11
N VAL A 114 0.12 -1.65 -14.02
CA VAL A 114 0.85 -0.37 -14.07
C VAL A 114 2.29 -0.57 -14.55
N LYS A 115 2.96 -1.66 -14.12
CA LYS A 115 4.30 -2.01 -14.63
C LYS A 115 4.30 -2.30 -16.13
N GLU A 116 3.29 -3.02 -16.61
CA GLU A 116 3.14 -3.35 -18.01
C GLU A 116 2.91 -2.10 -18.86
N LEU A 117 1.94 -1.26 -18.46
CA LEU A 117 1.69 0.02 -19.13
C LEU A 117 2.93 0.90 -19.20
N GLY A 118 3.67 1.02 -18.09
CA GLY A 118 4.92 1.76 -18.06
C GLY A 118 6.00 1.18 -18.97
N ALA A 119 6.08 -0.17 -19.08
CA ALA A 119 7.01 -0.83 -19.98
C ALA A 119 6.71 -0.55 -21.47
N TYR A 120 5.45 -0.33 -21.82
CA TYR A 120 5.02 0.10 -23.16
C TYR A 120 5.08 1.61 -23.37
N GLY A 121 5.48 2.40 -22.36
CA GLY A 121 5.61 3.86 -22.50
C GLY A 121 4.29 4.62 -22.47
N VAL A 122 3.23 4.01 -21.91
CA VAL A 122 1.95 4.67 -21.72
C VAL A 122 2.07 5.77 -20.67
N ASP A 123 1.35 6.89 -20.85
CA ASP A 123 1.23 7.92 -19.82
C ASP A 123 0.60 7.35 -18.54
N LEU A 124 1.28 7.53 -17.42
CA LEU A 124 0.89 6.97 -16.13
C LEU A 124 0.17 7.97 -15.21
N SER A 125 -0.13 9.17 -15.70
CA SER A 125 -0.73 10.24 -14.89
C SER A 125 -2.10 9.88 -14.29
N ASP A 126 -2.88 9.03 -14.97
CA ASP A 126 -4.16 8.53 -14.47
C ASP A 126 -4.02 7.35 -13.49
N PHE A 127 -2.82 6.76 -13.38
CA PHE A 127 -2.61 5.52 -12.64
C PHE A 127 -1.73 5.69 -11.40
N LEU A 128 -0.84 6.68 -11.42
CA LEU A 128 0.12 6.97 -10.35
C LEU A 128 0.06 8.44 -9.93
N PRO A 129 0.35 8.74 -8.66
CA PRO A 129 0.64 10.11 -8.24
C PRO A 129 1.80 10.69 -9.08
N THR A 130 1.62 11.91 -9.56
CA THR A 130 2.57 12.56 -10.47
C THR A 130 3.98 12.68 -9.89
N GLU A 131 4.08 12.82 -8.58
CA GLU A 131 5.32 12.98 -7.81
C GLU A 131 6.26 11.77 -7.89
N ILE A 132 5.71 10.59 -8.21
CA ILE A 132 6.48 9.33 -8.26
C ILE A 132 6.63 8.75 -9.67
N ILE A 133 6.02 9.36 -10.68
CA ILE A 133 6.11 8.89 -12.07
C ILE A 133 7.56 8.85 -12.56
N PRO A 134 8.40 9.88 -12.32
CA PRO A 134 9.80 9.85 -12.77
C PRO A 134 10.58 8.67 -12.19
N ASP A 135 10.47 8.42 -10.88
CA ASP A 135 11.15 7.29 -10.23
C ASP A 135 10.69 5.95 -10.82
N PHE A 136 9.40 5.85 -11.14
CA PHE A 136 8.82 4.64 -11.72
C PHE A 136 9.34 4.39 -13.14
N GLN A 137 9.39 5.43 -13.97
CA GLN A 137 9.91 5.34 -15.34
C GLN A 137 11.40 4.98 -15.36
N GLU A 138 12.22 5.65 -14.56
CA GLU A 138 13.65 5.34 -14.43
C GLU A 138 13.87 3.87 -14.02
N ARG A 139 13.07 3.37 -13.10
CA ARG A 139 13.14 1.98 -12.66
C ARG A 139 12.76 0.99 -13.76
N ILE A 140 11.77 1.29 -14.58
CA ILE A 140 11.41 0.46 -15.75
C ILE A 140 12.56 0.43 -16.76
N GLU A 141 13.11 1.58 -17.08
CA GLU A 141 14.22 1.68 -18.05
C GLU A 141 15.47 0.92 -17.59
N SER A 142 15.80 1.03 -16.30
CA SER A 142 16.95 0.31 -15.73
C SER A 142 16.77 -1.21 -15.80
N ARG A 143 15.54 -1.72 -15.67
CA ARG A 143 15.24 -3.15 -15.80
C ARG A 143 15.24 -3.63 -17.25
N LYS A 144 14.82 -2.81 -18.21
CA LYS A 144 14.92 -3.14 -19.65
C LYS A 144 16.36 -3.33 -20.12
N LYS A 145 17.31 -2.61 -19.53
CA LYS A 145 18.75 -2.71 -19.86
C LYS A 145 19.44 -3.96 -19.28
N GLN A 146 18.75 -4.72 -18.41
CA GLN A 146 19.29 -5.95 -17.80
C GLN A 146 18.90 -7.22 -18.57
N PHE A 147 18.13 -7.11 -19.65
CA PHE A 147 17.77 -8.16 -20.60
C PHE A 147 18.31 -7.81 -22.01
#